data_57d744322c83d3a4504df2d4881dd66e
#
_entry.id   57d744322c83d3a4504df2d4881dd66e
#
_cell.length_a   1.000
_cell.length_b   1.000
_cell.length_c   1.000
_cell.angle_alpha   90.00
_cell.angle_beta   90.00
_cell.angle_gamma   90.00
#
_symmetry.space_group_name_H-M   'P 1'
#
loop_
_entity.id
_entity.type
_entity.pdbx_description
1 polymer ?
#
loop_
_entity_poly.entity_id
_entity_poly.type
_entity_poly.pdbx_seq_one_letter_code
_entity_poly.pdbx_strand_id
1 'polypeptide(L)'
;MSIQRHFILFILSLLVITPSIAHQKPYVINFARDKYHAANKNWTIGQDEKGITYFGNDIGLLEFDGIEWKIYQMPNFSLIRSLAVESHSTIYVGALGELGRWDRNQAGKLQYTSFKNMLPPKSLENESFWRIWIDNDKVYFQSFSNIYVYDHHTIQQLTTPKGFLLLTKVRNEYWVQEMYGSLYQLANKQLKKIKGSEFLNGTLTRVILPYGKERYLIGTSTGEIYLYDRKNFIPWNNSLSKLLNGQELNCGIYCAKRNTYYLGTQLSGIYEVDIQGNVLNHFHAANSLQNNTILSLYEDQQNNIWVAMDRGLAYIRYTNKLSYYHTTEGISSAVYTATLWNDYLFIGTNQGVYFVHKEKTKDLEMFSSMKFLKGTEGQVWAFKQIDGQLFCCHNKGLLEIRPDFSIHQPI
;
A
#
# COMPACT_ATOMS: atom_id res chain seq x y z
N MET A 1 -49.92 -1.48 27.12
CA MET A 1 -49.29 -1.34 25.77
C MET A 1 -48.22 -0.24 25.66
N SER A 2 -48.18 0.75 26.52
CA SER A 2 -47.18 1.85 26.45
C SER A 2 -45.78 1.47 26.93
N ILE A 3 -45.66 0.75 28.04
CA ILE A 3 -44.38 0.38 28.68
C ILE A 3 -43.55 -0.62 27.83
N GLN A 4 -44.19 -1.58 27.17
CA GLN A 4 -43.51 -2.51 26.26
C GLN A 4 -42.91 -1.82 25.02
N ARG A 5 -43.55 -0.75 24.53
CA ARG A 5 -43.03 0.00 23.36
C ARG A 5 -41.81 0.83 23.69
N HIS A 6 -41.70 1.37 24.90
CA HIS A 6 -40.51 2.09 25.37
C HIS A 6 -39.35 1.16 25.69
N PHE A 7 -39.63 -0.05 26.18
CA PHE A 7 -38.60 -1.04 26.44
C PHE A 7 -37.97 -1.61 25.14
N ILE A 8 -38.78 -1.81 24.10
CA ILE A 8 -38.29 -2.24 22.77
C ILE A 8 -37.48 -1.13 22.10
N LEU A 9 -37.87 0.14 22.22
CA LEU A 9 -37.11 1.30 21.74
C LEU A 9 -35.78 1.47 22.49
N PHE A 10 -35.74 1.18 23.78
CA PHE A 10 -34.50 1.21 24.58
C PHE A 10 -33.54 0.05 24.22
N ILE A 11 -34.05 -1.14 23.94
CA ILE A 11 -33.24 -2.28 23.47
C ILE A 11 -32.74 -2.04 22.06
N LEU A 12 -33.51 -1.43 21.15
CA LEU A 12 -33.06 -1.06 19.82
C LEU A 12 -32.01 0.06 19.84
N SER A 13 -32.03 0.96 20.82
CA SER A 13 -31.01 2.01 20.96
C SER A 13 -29.67 1.47 21.52
N LEU A 14 -29.67 0.35 22.24
CA LEU A 14 -28.50 -0.34 22.75
C LEU A 14 -27.79 -1.22 21.69
N LEU A 15 -28.45 -1.52 20.57
CA LEU A 15 -27.89 -2.34 19.48
C LEU A 15 -27.13 -1.54 18.40
N VAL A 16 -27.00 -0.23 18.53
CA VAL A 16 -26.25 0.65 17.61
C VAL A 16 -24.99 1.22 18.26
N ILE A 17 -24.44 0.55 19.26
CA ILE A 17 -23.03 0.81 19.62
C ILE A 17 -22.18 -0.02 18.66
N THR A 18 -22.01 0.47 17.43
CA THR A 18 -20.88 0.05 16.61
C THR A 18 -19.62 0.41 17.39
N PRO A 19 -18.77 -0.55 17.77
CA PRO A 19 -17.48 -0.20 18.34
C PRO A 19 -16.79 0.68 17.30
N SER A 20 -16.57 1.94 17.60
CA SER A 20 -15.61 2.76 16.87
C SER A 20 -14.27 2.07 17.07
N ILE A 21 -13.90 1.20 16.13
CA ILE A 21 -12.56 0.62 16.10
C ILE A 21 -11.66 1.82 15.87
N ALA A 22 -10.97 2.24 16.93
CA ALA A 22 -9.94 3.26 16.82
C ALA A 22 -8.98 2.80 15.73
N HIS A 23 -8.94 3.53 14.61
CA HIS A 23 -8.10 3.18 13.48
C HIS A 23 -6.67 3.48 13.88
N GLN A 24 -5.94 2.46 14.32
CA GLN A 24 -4.56 2.57 14.75
C GLN A 24 -3.70 2.84 13.52
N LYS A 25 -2.91 3.93 13.54
CA LYS A 25 -1.96 4.23 12.47
C LYS A 25 -0.90 3.13 12.40
N PRO A 26 -0.76 2.42 11.26
CA PRO A 26 0.19 1.33 11.15
C PRO A 26 1.63 1.83 11.15
N TYR A 27 2.54 0.96 11.57
CA TYR A 27 3.97 1.26 11.58
C TYR A 27 4.56 1.10 10.17
N VAL A 28 5.25 2.13 9.68
CA VAL A 28 5.89 2.14 8.36
C VAL A 28 7.41 2.03 8.51
N ILE A 29 8.00 1.02 7.88
CA ILE A 29 9.44 0.83 7.78
C ILE A 29 9.86 1.20 6.37
N ASN A 30 10.79 2.13 6.24
CA ASN A 30 11.36 2.52 4.96
C ASN A 30 12.73 1.84 4.75
N PHE A 31 12.94 1.27 3.56
CA PHE A 31 14.21 0.72 3.12
C PHE A 31 14.75 1.62 2.01
N ALA A 32 15.71 2.44 2.35
CA ALA A 32 16.44 3.24 1.40
C ALA A 32 17.47 2.38 0.65
N ARG A 33 17.94 2.87 -0.48
CA ARG A 33 18.88 2.18 -1.38
C ARG A 33 20.10 1.58 -0.67
N ASP A 34 20.63 2.27 0.32
CA ASP A 34 21.79 1.84 1.11
C ASP A 34 21.52 0.57 1.95
N LYS A 35 20.25 0.24 2.19
CA LYS A 35 19.86 -0.98 2.92
C LYS A 35 19.87 -2.23 2.03
N TYR A 36 19.43 -2.10 0.78
CA TYR A 36 19.37 -3.24 -0.15
C TYR A 36 20.45 -3.21 -1.26
N HIS A 37 21.32 -2.18 -1.26
CA HIS A 37 22.52 -2.06 -2.13
C HIS A 37 22.23 -2.21 -3.63
N ALA A 38 21.07 -1.77 -4.11
CA ALA A 38 20.65 -1.85 -5.51
C ALA A 38 20.28 -0.48 -6.08
N ALA A 39 19.57 -0.42 -7.23
CA ALA A 39 19.06 0.83 -7.77
C ALA A 39 17.88 1.38 -6.95
N ASN A 40 17.63 2.67 -7.08
CA ASN A 40 16.55 3.33 -6.33
C ASN A 40 15.16 2.78 -6.67
N LYS A 41 14.92 2.51 -7.96
CA LYS A 41 13.59 2.19 -8.48
C LYS A 41 13.28 0.71 -8.37
N ASN A 42 12.11 0.42 -7.77
CA ASN A 42 11.56 -0.92 -7.62
C ASN A 42 10.20 -0.98 -8.28
N TRP A 43 10.00 -1.91 -9.22
CA TRP A 43 8.84 -1.93 -10.13
C TRP A 43 7.72 -2.85 -9.70
N THR A 44 8.05 -3.95 -9.04
CA THR A 44 7.12 -5.04 -8.76
C THR A 44 7.54 -5.81 -7.51
N ILE A 45 6.61 -6.51 -6.90
CA ILE A 45 6.79 -7.25 -5.66
C ILE A 45 6.08 -8.60 -5.76
N GLY A 46 6.68 -9.64 -5.21
CA GLY A 46 6.06 -10.95 -5.00
C GLY A 46 6.64 -11.64 -3.78
N GLN A 47 5.94 -12.63 -3.26
CA GLN A 47 6.38 -13.41 -2.10
C GLN A 47 6.13 -14.89 -2.36
N ASP A 48 7.05 -15.76 -1.91
CA ASP A 48 6.89 -17.20 -1.98
C ASP A 48 6.18 -17.76 -0.71
N GLU A 49 5.89 -19.05 -0.74
CA GLU A 49 5.21 -19.76 0.34
C GLU A 49 6.02 -19.84 1.66
N LYS A 50 7.31 -19.54 1.63
CA LYS A 50 8.19 -19.47 2.81
C LYS A 50 8.29 -18.05 3.40
N GLY A 51 7.64 -17.07 2.77
CA GLY A 51 7.66 -15.67 3.19
C GLY A 51 8.85 -14.88 2.67
N ILE A 52 9.69 -15.44 1.78
CA ILE A 52 10.75 -14.70 1.10
C ILE A 52 10.10 -13.73 0.12
N THR A 53 10.48 -12.46 0.18
CA THR A 53 9.93 -11.42 -0.68
C THR A 53 10.89 -11.07 -1.79
N TYR A 54 10.38 -10.96 -3.01
CA TYR A 54 11.15 -10.65 -4.21
C TYR A 54 10.70 -9.31 -4.79
N PHE A 55 11.68 -8.55 -5.33
CA PHE A 55 11.41 -7.25 -5.94
C PHE A 55 12.10 -7.15 -7.30
N GLY A 56 11.37 -6.65 -8.29
CA GLY A 56 11.96 -6.26 -9.57
C GLY A 56 12.57 -4.87 -9.47
N ASN A 57 13.86 -4.77 -9.75
CA ASN A 57 14.65 -3.54 -9.62
C ASN A 57 15.36 -3.20 -10.95
N ASP A 58 15.83 -1.96 -11.09
CA ASP A 58 16.55 -1.52 -12.31
C ASP A 58 17.87 -2.28 -12.57
N ILE A 59 18.41 -3.00 -11.60
CA ILE A 59 19.62 -3.80 -11.79
C ILE A 59 19.38 -5.31 -11.73
N GLY A 60 18.16 -5.78 -11.47
CA GLY A 60 17.86 -7.22 -11.44
C GLY A 60 16.79 -7.59 -10.41
N LEU A 61 16.87 -8.84 -9.94
CA LEU A 61 15.98 -9.39 -8.92
C LEU A 61 16.59 -9.19 -7.53
N LEU A 62 15.82 -8.59 -6.62
CA LEU A 62 16.15 -8.56 -5.19
C LEU A 62 15.39 -9.66 -4.47
N GLU A 63 16.04 -10.30 -3.51
CA GLU A 63 15.47 -11.28 -2.59
C GLU A 63 15.66 -10.77 -1.16
N PHE A 64 14.63 -10.83 -0.34
CA PHE A 64 14.66 -10.44 1.07
C PHE A 64 14.01 -11.53 1.93
N ASP A 65 14.76 -12.09 2.86
CA ASP A 65 14.33 -13.17 3.76
C ASP A 65 13.79 -12.67 5.13
N GLY A 66 13.67 -11.35 5.28
CA GLY A 66 13.30 -10.71 6.55
C GLY A 66 14.51 -10.14 7.29
N ILE A 67 15.73 -10.52 6.94
CA ILE A 67 17.01 -10.10 7.56
C ILE A 67 17.98 -9.59 6.52
N GLU A 68 18.27 -10.42 5.50
CA GLU A 68 19.29 -10.17 4.50
C GLU A 68 18.70 -9.88 3.12
N TRP A 69 19.41 -9.00 2.39
CA TRP A 69 19.12 -8.68 1.01
C TRP A 69 20.11 -9.38 0.08
N LYS A 70 19.61 -10.04 -0.97
CA LYS A 70 20.42 -10.61 -2.04
C LYS A 70 20.03 -10.02 -3.37
N ILE A 71 21.03 -9.87 -4.27
CA ILE A 71 20.85 -9.29 -5.60
C ILE A 71 21.24 -10.33 -6.63
N TYR A 72 20.36 -10.58 -7.58
CA TYR A 72 20.60 -11.42 -8.74
C TYR A 72 20.49 -10.56 -10.00
N GLN A 73 21.63 -10.30 -10.61
CA GLN A 73 21.73 -9.46 -11.82
C GLN A 73 21.19 -10.21 -13.03
N MET A 74 20.38 -9.53 -13.83
CA MET A 74 19.92 -10.06 -15.11
C MET A 74 21.07 -10.12 -16.11
N PRO A 75 21.07 -11.11 -17.05
CA PRO A 75 21.92 -11.04 -18.22
C PRO A 75 21.75 -9.70 -18.93
N ASN A 76 22.85 -9.13 -19.41
CA ASN A 76 22.85 -7.80 -20.06
C ASN A 76 22.38 -6.63 -19.18
N PHE A 77 22.37 -6.80 -17.86
CA PHE A 77 21.97 -5.77 -16.89
C PHE A 77 20.57 -5.20 -17.13
N SER A 78 19.68 -6.00 -17.73
CA SER A 78 18.29 -5.58 -17.96
C SER A 78 17.55 -5.35 -16.65
N LEU A 79 16.76 -4.27 -16.61
CA LEU A 79 15.88 -3.98 -15.49
C LEU A 79 14.66 -4.92 -15.48
N ILE A 80 14.18 -5.33 -14.30
CA ILE A 80 12.98 -6.16 -14.12
C ILE A 80 11.79 -5.26 -13.83
N ARG A 81 10.80 -5.28 -14.74
CA ARG A 81 9.54 -4.52 -14.60
C ARG A 81 8.40 -5.31 -13.98
N SER A 82 8.41 -6.62 -14.18
CA SER A 82 7.37 -7.50 -13.65
C SER A 82 7.96 -8.81 -13.17
N LEU A 83 7.35 -9.39 -12.16
CA LEU A 83 7.66 -10.74 -11.68
C LEU A 83 6.38 -11.47 -11.25
N ALA A 84 6.43 -12.78 -11.26
CA ALA A 84 5.44 -13.64 -10.66
C ALA A 84 6.15 -14.83 -9.98
N VAL A 85 5.84 -15.03 -8.71
CA VAL A 85 6.42 -16.11 -7.92
C VAL A 85 5.51 -17.32 -8.02
N GLU A 86 6.01 -18.42 -8.60
CA GLU A 86 5.30 -19.69 -8.67
C GLU A 86 5.50 -20.49 -7.39
N SER A 87 6.74 -20.51 -6.90
CA SER A 87 7.15 -21.19 -5.69
C SER A 87 8.47 -20.62 -5.17
N HIS A 88 8.92 -21.07 -4.00
CA HIS A 88 10.29 -20.79 -3.53
C HIS A 88 11.39 -21.17 -4.54
N SER A 89 11.10 -22.13 -5.40
CA SER A 89 12.07 -22.63 -6.37
C SER A 89 12.02 -21.91 -7.71
N THR A 90 10.90 -21.24 -8.07
CA THR A 90 10.72 -20.70 -9.41
C THR A 90 10.05 -19.33 -9.39
N ILE A 91 10.74 -18.33 -9.97
CA ILE A 91 10.28 -16.96 -10.13
C ILE A 91 10.35 -16.54 -11.59
N TYR A 92 9.23 -16.24 -12.20
CA TYR A 92 9.17 -15.67 -13.56
C TYR A 92 9.44 -14.18 -13.51
N VAL A 93 10.20 -13.69 -14.49
CA VAL A 93 10.52 -12.25 -14.62
C VAL A 93 10.35 -11.77 -16.04
N GLY A 94 9.89 -10.53 -16.16
CA GLY A 94 9.79 -9.78 -17.39
C GLY A 94 10.59 -8.49 -17.28
N ALA A 95 11.50 -8.31 -18.27
CA ALA A 95 12.46 -7.23 -18.29
C ALA A 95 12.39 -6.45 -19.61
N LEU A 96 13.27 -5.53 -19.85
CA LEU A 96 13.43 -4.86 -21.15
C LEU A 96 14.18 -5.79 -22.10
N GLY A 97 13.54 -6.19 -23.20
CA GLY A 97 14.10 -7.08 -24.20
C GLY A 97 14.36 -8.52 -23.74
N GLU A 98 13.79 -8.92 -22.60
CA GLU A 98 14.08 -10.20 -21.97
C GLU A 98 12.88 -10.71 -21.15
N LEU A 99 12.62 -12.02 -21.21
CA LEU A 99 11.68 -12.73 -20.35
C LEU A 99 12.24 -14.12 -20.03
N GLY A 100 11.90 -14.63 -18.85
CA GLY A 100 12.40 -15.94 -18.41
C GLY A 100 12.06 -16.23 -16.96
N ARG A 101 12.83 -17.14 -16.37
CA ARG A 101 12.62 -17.52 -14.98
C ARG A 101 13.93 -17.69 -14.23
N TRP A 102 13.87 -17.50 -12.96
CA TRP A 102 14.90 -17.87 -12.01
C TRP A 102 14.51 -19.18 -11.35
N ASP A 103 15.38 -20.19 -11.41
CA ASP A 103 15.19 -21.47 -10.74
C ASP A 103 16.24 -21.64 -9.65
N ARG A 104 15.83 -22.10 -8.47
CA ARG A 104 16.72 -22.32 -7.34
C ARG A 104 17.36 -23.70 -7.44
N ASN A 105 18.68 -23.75 -7.52
CA ASN A 105 19.44 -24.98 -7.58
C ASN A 105 19.55 -25.67 -6.20
N GLN A 106 20.15 -26.86 -6.16
CA GLN A 106 20.32 -27.66 -4.93
C GLN A 106 21.14 -26.94 -3.85
N ALA A 107 22.02 -26.02 -4.24
CA ALA A 107 22.80 -25.19 -3.31
C ALA A 107 22.03 -23.95 -2.81
N GLY A 108 20.73 -23.82 -3.16
CA GLY A 108 19.89 -22.72 -2.76
C GLY A 108 20.09 -21.42 -3.53
N LYS A 109 20.90 -21.42 -4.59
CA LYS A 109 21.19 -20.23 -5.40
C LYS A 109 20.28 -20.17 -6.62
N LEU A 110 19.71 -18.98 -6.90
CA LEU A 110 18.91 -18.73 -8.09
C LEU A 110 19.79 -18.69 -9.36
N GLN A 111 19.34 -19.34 -10.42
CA GLN A 111 19.95 -19.37 -11.75
C GLN A 111 18.91 -18.95 -12.78
N TYR A 112 19.28 -18.06 -13.69
CA TYR A 112 18.38 -17.53 -14.70
C TYR A 112 18.36 -18.40 -15.96
N THR A 113 17.15 -18.66 -16.45
CA THR A 113 16.88 -19.30 -17.74
C THR A 113 16.10 -18.31 -18.62
N SER A 114 16.72 -17.86 -19.71
CA SER A 114 16.11 -17.00 -20.70
C SER A 114 15.17 -17.79 -21.61
N PHE A 115 14.00 -17.22 -21.92
CA PHE A 115 13.07 -17.77 -22.90
C PHE A 115 13.24 -17.16 -24.29
N LYS A 116 14.22 -16.29 -24.49
CA LYS A 116 14.47 -15.60 -25.76
C LYS A 116 14.65 -16.55 -26.93
N ASN A 117 15.33 -17.67 -26.70
CA ASN A 117 15.58 -18.69 -27.74
C ASN A 117 14.33 -19.49 -28.12
N MET A 118 13.23 -19.36 -27.38
CA MET A 118 11.94 -19.99 -27.72
C MET A 118 11.10 -19.11 -28.66
N LEU A 119 11.58 -17.93 -29.00
CA LEU A 119 10.90 -16.93 -29.82
C LEU A 119 11.70 -16.62 -31.09
N PRO A 120 11.04 -16.13 -32.16
CA PRO A 120 11.73 -15.72 -33.36
C PRO A 120 12.82 -14.68 -33.05
N PRO A 121 13.96 -14.70 -33.78
CA PRO A 121 15.00 -13.70 -33.60
C PRO A 121 14.45 -12.27 -33.66
N LYS A 122 14.95 -11.40 -32.77
CA LYS A 122 14.57 -9.99 -32.67
C LYS A 122 13.13 -9.70 -32.20
N SER A 123 12.31 -10.70 -31.91
CA SER A 123 10.91 -10.50 -31.49
C SER A 123 10.80 -9.75 -30.16
N LEU A 124 11.86 -9.70 -29.36
CA LEU A 124 11.90 -9.01 -28.07
C LEU A 124 12.61 -7.65 -28.14
N GLU A 125 13.15 -7.26 -29.29
CA GLU A 125 13.75 -5.94 -29.43
C GLU A 125 12.70 -4.87 -29.12
N ASN A 126 12.98 -3.99 -28.17
CA ASN A 126 12.09 -2.94 -27.67
C ASN A 126 10.85 -3.41 -26.89
N GLU A 127 10.69 -4.71 -26.62
CA GLU A 127 9.62 -5.19 -25.75
C GLU A 127 9.95 -4.93 -24.28
N SER A 128 8.98 -4.46 -23.53
CA SER A 128 9.08 -4.28 -22.07
C SER A 128 7.90 -4.96 -21.41
N PHE A 129 8.17 -5.91 -20.52
CA PHE A 129 7.15 -6.75 -19.91
C PHE A 129 6.62 -6.14 -18.63
N TRP A 130 5.36 -5.68 -18.65
CA TRP A 130 4.76 -4.90 -17.57
C TRP A 130 3.95 -5.72 -16.57
N ARG A 131 3.45 -6.90 -16.99
CA ARG A 131 2.66 -7.78 -16.12
C ARG A 131 2.98 -9.24 -16.41
N ILE A 132 3.00 -10.03 -15.33
CA ILE A 132 3.08 -11.49 -15.40
C ILE A 132 1.99 -12.07 -14.52
N TRP A 133 1.29 -13.08 -15.05
CA TRP A 133 0.30 -13.83 -14.30
C TRP A 133 0.51 -15.32 -14.50
N ILE A 134 0.45 -16.08 -13.41
CA ILE A 134 0.47 -17.54 -13.41
C ILE A 134 -0.98 -18.03 -13.27
N ASP A 135 -1.39 -18.95 -14.13
CA ASP A 135 -2.72 -19.56 -14.13
C ASP A 135 -2.62 -21.05 -14.46
N ASN A 136 -2.74 -21.86 -13.42
CA ASN A 136 -2.50 -23.30 -13.46
C ASN A 136 -1.14 -23.62 -14.11
N ASP A 137 -1.19 -24.19 -15.33
CA ASP A 137 -0.05 -24.61 -16.14
C ASP A 137 0.44 -23.57 -17.16
N LYS A 138 0.01 -22.31 -17.05
CA LYS A 138 0.36 -21.26 -18.00
C LYS A 138 0.86 -20.00 -17.32
N VAL A 139 1.83 -19.36 -17.98
CA VAL A 139 2.37 -18.07 -17.55
C VAL A 139 2.15 -17.05 -18.67
N TYR A 140 1.49 -15.96 -18.32
CA TYR A 140 1.18 -14.86 -19.24
C TYR A 140 2.13 -13.71 -19.00
N PHE A 141 2.92 -13.34 -19.99
CA PHE A 141 3.79 -12.17 -20.00
C PHE A 141 3.20 -11.10 -20.90
N GLN A 142 2.88 -9.95 -20.36
CA GLN A 142 2.28 -8.86 -21.15
C GLN A 142 3.30 -7.74 -21.37
N SER A 143 3.53 -7.42 -22.63
CA SER A 143 4.17 -6.19 -23.10
C SER A 143 3.13 -5.23 -23.67
N PHE A 144 3.55 -4.06 -24.17
CA PHE A 144 2.61 -3.16 -24.84
C PHE A 144 2.18 -3.68 -26.22
N SER A 145 3.00 -4.47 -26.89
CA SER A 145 2.68 -5.00 -28.21
C SER A 145 1.91 -6.32 -28.13
N ASN A 146 2.24 -7.18 -27.16
CA ASN A 146 1.85 -8.58 -27.15
C ASN A 146 1.55 -9.14 -25.76
N ILE A 147 0.80 -10.25 -25.74
CA ILE A 147 0.74 -11.16 -24.61
C ILE A 147 1.38 -12.48 -25.03
N TYR A 148 2.43 -12.90 -24.34
CA TYR A 148 3.14 -14.16 -24.55
C TYR A 148 2.64 -15.18 -23.53
N VAL A 149 2.19 -16.34 -24.00
CA VAL A 149 1.63 -17.40 -23.16
C VAL A 149 2.59 -18.58 -23.19
N TYR A 150 3.28 -18.82 -22.08
CA TYR A 150 4.18 -19.93 -21.86
C TYR A 150 3.45 -21.09 -21.21
N ASP A 151 3.57 -22.29 -21.79
CA ASP A 151 2.92 -23.54 -21.32
C ASP A 151 3.96 -24.58 -20.81
N HIS A 152 5.09 -24.12 -20.32
CA HIS A 152 6.28 -24.89 -19.91
C HIS A 152 7.04 -25.58 -21.05
N HIS A 153 6.54 -25.57 -22.29
CA HIS A 153 7.17 -26.17 -23.46
C HIS A 153 7.35 -25.17 -24.60
N THR A 154 6.34 -24.36 -24.85
CA THR A 154 6.29 -23.41 -25.97
C THR A 154 5.79 -22.05 -25.52
N ILE A 155 6.07 -21.03 -26.32
CA ILE A 155 5.52 -19.68 -26.13
C ILE A 155 4.63 -19.36 -27.34
N GLN A 156 3.37 -19.06 -27.05
CA GLN A 156 2.42 -18.57 -28.04
C GLN A 156 2.23 -17.07 -27.86
N GLN A 157 2.08 -16.34 -28.95
CA GLN A 157 1.92 -14.90 -28.96
C GLN A 157 0.49 -14.52 -29.33
N LEU A 158 -0.14 -13.66 -28.53
CA LEU A 158 -1.41 -13.01 -28.82
C LEU A 158 -1.13 -11.55 -29.17
N THR A 159 -1.65 -11.09 -30.28
CA THR A 159 -1.43 -9.75 -30.83
C THR A 159 -2.75 -9.07 -31.13
N THR A 160 -2.83 -7.75 -30.98
CA THR A 160 -3.89 -6.93 -31.55
C THR A 160 -3.27 -5.77 -32.33
N PRO A 161 -4.00 -5.17 -33.29
CA PRO A 161 -3.48 -4.05 -34.07
C PRO A 161 -3.08 -2.83 -33.23
N LYS A 162 -3.65 -2.67 -32.02
CA LYS A 162 -3.42 -1.54 -31.13
C LYS A 162 -2.46 -1.86 -29.98
N GLY A 163 -2.11 -3.13 -29.78
CA GLY A 163 -1.37 -3.59 -28.63
C GLY A 163 -2.19 -3.57 -27.33
N PHE A 164 -1.52 -3.82 -26.20
CA PHE A 164 -2.13 -4.01 -24.88
C PHE A 164 -1.57 -3.04 -23.87
N LEU A 165 -2.43 -2.39 -23.12
CA LEU A 165 -2.00 -1.53 -22.00
C LEU A 165 -1.94 -2.27 -20.67
N LEU A 166 -2.97 -3.06 -20.38
CA LEU A 166 -3.15 -3.71 -19.10
C LEU A 166 -3.55 -5.17 -19.32
N LEU A 167 -2.90 -6.07 -18.61
CA LEU A 167 -3.41 -7.40 -18.32
C LEU A 167 -3.51 -7.54 -16.81
N THR A 168 -4.69 -7.85 -16.30
CA THR A 168 -4.89 -8.07 -14.87
C THR A 168 -5.79 -9.27 -14.63
N LYS A 169 -5.54 -10.02 -13.56
CA LYS A 169 -6.41 -11.09 -13.08
C LYS A 169 -7.21 -10.56 -11.90
N VAL A 170 -8.53 -10.57 -12.01
CA VAL A 170 -9.43 -10.20 -10.92
C VAL A 170 -10.38 -11.35 -10.69
N ARG A 171 -10.35 -11.93 -9.48
CA ARG A 171 -11.01 -13.22 -9.22
C ARG A 171 -10.47 -14.29 -10.18
N ASN A 172 -11.34 -14.94 -10.93
CA ASN A 172 -10.98 -15.96 -11.92
C ASN A 172 -11.07 -15.44 -13.35
N GLU A 173 -11.03 -14.12 -13.57
CA GLU A 173 -11.19 -13.49 -14.87
C GLU A 173 -9.95 -12.69 -15.25
N TYR A 174 -9.52 -12.80 -16.51
CA TYR A 174 -8.48 -11.97 -17.08
C TYR A 174 -9.11 -10.79 -17.82
N TRP A 175 -8.66 -9.60 -17.46
CA TRP A 175 -9.09 -8.35 -18.05
C TRP A 175 -7.95 -7.70 -18.79
N VAL A 176 -8.24 -7.18 -19.97
CA VAL A 176 -7.27 -6.57 -20.87
C VAL A 176 -7.82 -5.23 -21.32
N GLN A 177 -6.96 -4.22 -21.38
CA GLN A 177 -7.25 -2.99 -22.13
C GLN A 177 -6.38 -2.96 -23.38
N GLU A 178 -6.94 -2.71 -24.56
CA GLU A 178 -6.17 -2.27 -25.72
C GLU A 178 -5.58 -0.89 -25.47
N MET A 179 -4.45 -0.59 -26.11
CA MET A 179 -3.81 0.72 -25.97
C MET A 179 -4.77 1.84 -26.34
N TYR A 180 -5.08 2.72 -25.38
CA TYR A 180 -6.06 3.80 -25.50
C TYR A 180 -7.45 3.36 -26.00
N GLY A 181 -7.80 2.08 -25.82
CA GLY A 181 -9.04 1.49 -26.27
C GLY A 181 -9.95 1.03 -25.14
N SER A 182 -10.92 0.21 -25.54
CA SER A 182 -11.91 -0.37 -24.62
C SER A 182 -11.31 -1.48 -23.75
N LEU A 183 -12.08 -1.93 -22.75
CA LEU A 183 -11.77 -3.12 -21.95
C LEU A 183 -12.30 -4.38 -22.61
N TYR A 184 -11.55 -5.45 -22.44
CA TYR A 184 -11.88 -6.81 -22.91
C TYR A 184 -11.68 -7.82 -21.80
N GLN A 185 -12.47 -8.87 -21.82
CA GLN A 185 -12.25 -10.09 -21.06
C GLN A 185 -11.48 -11.08 -21.95
N LEU A 186 -10.36 -11.60 -21.46
CA LEU A 186 -9.60 -12.64 -22.12
C LEU A 186 -10.06 -14.02 -21.60
N ALA A 187 -10.65 -14.83 -22.48
CA ALA A 187 -11.04 -16.19 -22.16
C ALA A 187 -10.71 -17.11 -23.36
N ASN A 188 -10.13 -18.28 -23.11
CA ASN A 188 -9.76 -19.24 -24.15
C ASN A 188 -8.94 -18.61 -25.31
N LYS A 189 -8.01 -17.71 -25.00
CA LYS A 189 -7.20 -16.94 -25.96
C LYS A 189 -8.01 -16.00 -26.89
N GLN A 190 -9.28 -15.75 -26.56
CA GLN A 190 -10.14 -14.83 -27.28
C GLN A 190 -10.46 -13.60 -26.45
N LEU A 191 -10.50 -12.44 -27.10
CA LEU A 191 -10.83 -11.16 -26.47
C LEU A 191 -12.31 -10.88 -26.70
N LYS A 192 -13.09 -10.83 -25.63
CA LYS A 192 -14.48 -10.43 -25.63
C LYS A 192 -14.62 -9.00 -25.11
N LYS A 193 -15.03 -8.07 -25.95
CA LYS A 193 -15.22 -6.68 -25.59
C LYS A 193 -16.25 -6.53 -24.47
N ILE A 194 -15.93 -5.71 -23.47
CA ILE A 194 -16.85 -5.36 -22.39
C ILE A 194 -17.71 -4.19 -22.86
N LYS A 195 -19.01 -4.46 -23.01
CA LYS A 195 -19.98 -3.47 -23.46
C LYS A 195 -20.03 -2.28 -22.50
N GLY A 196 -20.06 -1.07 -23.04
CA GLY A 196 -20.11 0.17 -22.27
C GLY A 196 -18.74 0.67 -21.80
N SER A 197 -17.63 -0.03 -22.17
CA SER A 197 -16.27 0.43 -21.83
C SER A 197 -15.69 1.44 -22.84
N GLU A 198 -16.47 1.83 -23.85
CA GLU A 198 -16.05 2.75 -24.92
C GLU A 198 -15.70 4.16 -24.39
N PHE A 199 -16.28 4.58 -23.28
CA PHE A 199 -15.95 5.87 -22.66
C PHE A 199 -14.52 5.93 -22.12
N LEU A 200 -13.86 4.76 -21.89
CA LEU A 200 -12.46 4.67 -21.51
C LEU A 200 -11.50 4.87 -22.69
N ASN A 201 -11.99 5.03 -23.91
CA ASN A 201 -11.14 5.28 -25.08
C ASN A 201 -10.39 6.61 -24.88
N GLY A 202 -9.07 6.56 -25.03
CA GLY A 202 -8.18 7.70 -24.73
C GLY A 202 -7.71 7.77 -23.29
N THR A 203 -8.30 6.98 -22.37
CA THR A 203 -7.94 6.94 -20.96
C THR A 203 -7.28 5.61 -20.60
N LEU A 204 -6.26 5.65 -19.75
CA LEU A 204 -5.55 4.46 -19.31
C LEU A 204 -6.22 3.91 -18.04
N THR A 205 -6.65 2.65 -18.09
CA THR A 205 -7.06 1.93 -16.87
C THR A 205 -5.81 1.48 -16.11
N ARG A 206 -5.72 1.81 -14.83
CA ARG A 206 -4.59 1.48 -13.97
C ARG A 206 -4.91 0.37 -12.97
N VAL A 207 -6.17 0.29 -12.55
CA VAL A 207 -6.62 -0.58 -11.47
C VAL A 207 -7.93 -1.23 -11.86
N ILE A 208 -8.03 -2.55 -11.68
CA ILE A 208 -9.30 -3.30 -11.70
C ILE A 208 -9.27 -4.22 -10.48
N LEU A 209 -10.17 -4.00 -9.53
CA LEU A 209 -10.21 -4.69 -8.24
C LEU A 209 -11.60 -5.27 -7.97
N PRO A 210 -11.73 -6.32 -7.15
CA PRO A 210 -13.04 -6.84 -6.77
C PRO A 210 -13.80 -5.80 -5.90
N TYR A 211 -15.09 -5.66 -6.11
CA TYR A 211 -15.98 -4.86 -5.27
C TYR A 211 -17.22 -5.68 -4.89
N GLY A 212 -17.35 -6.00 -3.60
CA GLY A 212 -18.38 -6.93 -3.13
C GLY A 212 -18.30 -8.29 -3.82
N LYS A 213 -19.43 -8.96 -4.06
CA LYS A 213 -19.45 -10.32 -4.63
C LYS A 213 -19.25 -10.34 -6.16
N GLU A 214 -19.85 -9.42 -6.90
CA GLU A 214 -19.92 -9.53 -8.37
C GLU A 214 -19.48 -8.26 -9.12
N ARG A 215 -19.30 -7.14 -8.44
CA ARG A 215 -18.90 -5.87 -9.03
C ARG A 215 -17.37 -5.72 -9.06
N TYR A 216 -16.92 -4.75 -9.82
CA TYR A 216 -15.52 -4.37 -9.97
C TYR A 216 -15.35 -2.87 -9.73
N LEU A 217 -14.26 -2.51 -9.08
CA LEU A 217 -13.78 -1.16 -8.97
C LEU A 217 -12.73 -0.93 -10.04
N ILE A 218 -12.94 0.07 -10.91
CA ILE A 218 -12.07 0.37 -12.04
C ILE A 218 -11.55 1.79 -11.87
N GLY A 219 -10.23 1.92 -11.73
CA GLY A 219 -9.55 3.19 -11.57
C GLY A 219 -8.73 3.56 -12.81
N THR A 220 -8.79 4.83 -13.20
CA THR A 220 -8.14 5.38 -14.38
C THR A 220 -6.88 6.19 -14.03
N SER A 221 -6.04 6.46 -15.03
CA SER A 221 -4.86 7.32 -14.87
C SER A 221 -5.21 8.77 -14.51
N THR A 222 -6.43 9.21 -14.75
CA THR A 222 -6.91 10.56 -14.40
C THR A 222 -7.45 10.67 -12.98
N GLY A 223 -7.43 9.55 -12.22
CA GLY A 223 -7.94 9.50 -10.83
C GLY A 223 -9.44 9.25 -10.73
N GLU A 224 -10.13 9.12 -11.85
CA GLU A 224 -11.54 8.75 -11.85
C GLU A 224 -11.70 7.27 -11.50
N ILE A 225 -12.71 6.95 -10.70
CA ILE A 225 -13.03 5.59 -10.28
C ILE A 225 -14.48 5.26 -10.63
N TYR A 226 -14.68 4.07 -11.16
CA TYR A 226 -16.00 3.55 -11.56
C TYR A 226 -16.27 2.21 -10.90
N LEU A 227 -17.52 1.97 -10.54
CA LEU A 227 -18.04 0.65 -10.20
C LEU A 227 -18.67 0.03 -11.45
N TYR A 228 -18.25 -1.17 -11.80
CA TYR A 228 -18.82 -1.94 -12.89
C TYR A 228 -19.63 -3.11 -12.33
N ASP A 229 -20.92 -3.18 -12.67
CA ASP A 229 -21.88 -4.20 -12.20
C ASP A 229 -22.13 -5.31 -13.25
N ARG A 230 -21.23 -5.49 -14.20
CA ARG A 230 -21.32 -6.36 -15.41
C ARG A 230 -22.27 -5.84 -16.49
N LYS A 231 -22.94 -4.72 -16.28
CA LYS A 231 -23.84 -4.05 -17.25
C LYS A 231 -23.46 -2.60 -17.45
N ASN A 232 -23.25 -1.88 -16.36
CA ASN A 232 -23.07 -0.43 -16.35
C ASN A 232 -21.79 -0.04 -15.61
N PHE A 233 -21.16 1.03 -16.07
CA PHE A 233 -20.08 1.72 -15.34
C PHE A 233 -20.71 2.91 -14.63
N ILE A 234 -20.60 2.93 -13.29
CA ILE A 234 -21.21 3.94 -12.43
C ILE A 234 -20.08 4.70 -11.74
N PRO A 235 -19.97 6.03 -11.86
CA PRO A 235 -18.97 6.81 -11.14
C PRO A 235 -19.04 6.54 -9.63
N TRP A 236 -17.89 6.25 -9.02
CA TRP A 236 -17.78 6.01 -7.58
C TRP A 236 -17.51 7.32 -6.84
N ASN A 237 -18.57 8.14 -6.70
CA ASN A 237 -18.51 9.46 -6.10
C ASN A 237 -18.52 9.37 -4.57
N ASN A 238 -17.43 9.76 -3.93
CA ASN A 238 -17.24 9.75 -2.47
C ASN A 238 -16.15 10.74 -2.04
N SER A 239 -15.69 10.68 -0.80
CA SER A 239 -14.63 11.57 -0.31
C SER A 239 -13.31 11.36 -1.03
N LEU A 240 -12.95 10.11 -1.37
CA LEU A 240 -11.73 9.79 -2.10
C LEU A 240 -11.74 10.36 -3.52
N SER A 241 -12.85 10.29 -4.25
CA SER A 241 -12.91 10.76 -5.64
C SER A 241 -12.60 12.26 -5.76
N LYS A 242 -12.92 13.05 -4.71
CA LYS A 242 -12.52 14.47 -4.64
C LYS A 242 -11.02 14.65 -4.46
N LEU A 243 -10.37 13.79 -3.66
CA LEU A 243 -8.93 13.84 -3.41
C LEU A 243 -8.12 13.35 -4.61
N LEU A 244 -8.64 12.37 -5.35
CA LEU A 244 -7.98 11.82 -6.54
C LEU A 244 -8.22 12.64 -7.81
N ASN A 245 -9.11 13.62 -7.79
CA ASN A 245 -9.36 14.46 -8.96
C ASN A 245 -8.09 15.19 -9.41
N GLY A 246 -7.64 14.88 -10.62
CA GLY A 246 -6.36 15.39 -11.15
C GLY A 246 -5.11 14.71 -10.60
N GLN A 247 -5.24 13.67 -9.75
CA GLN A 247 -4.13 12.84 -9.30
C GLN A 247 -3.95 11.64 -10.22
N GLU A 248 -2.74 11.38 -10.63
CA GLU A 248 -2.45 10.25 -11.50
C GLU A 248 -2.40 8.95 -10.68
N LEU A 249 -3.45 8.12 -10.80
CA LEU A 249 -3.50 6.78 -10.21
C LEU A 249 -2.55 5.85 -10.96
N ASN A 250 -1.77 5.05 -10.26
CA ASN A 250 -0.77 4.17 -10.85
C ASN A 250 -0.99 2.68 -10.55
N CYS A 251 -1.36 2.32 -9.33
CA CYS A 251 -1.59 0.94 -8.92
C CYS A 251 -2.61 0.85 -7.79
N GLY A 252 -3.07 -0.35 -7.48
CA GLY A 252 -3.96 -0.58 -6.35
C GLY A 252 -4.13 -2.05 -6.04
N ILE A 253 -4.46 -2.34 -4.79
CA ILE A 253 -4.79 -3.68 -4.29
C ILE A 253 -6.03 -3.63 -3.40
N TYR A 254 -6.70 -4.77 -3.28
CA TYR A 254 -7.78 -5.01 -2.33
C TYR A 254 -7.33 -6.01 -1.28
N CYS A 255 -7.35 -5.62 -0.02
CA CYS A 255 -7.02 -6.45 1.12
C CYS A 255 -8.29 -7.04 1.72
N ALA A 256 -8.57 -8.29 1.37
CA ALA A 256 -9.83 -8.94 1.73
C ALA A 256 -10.03 -9.07 3.26
N LYS A 257 -8.96 -9.33 4.01
CA LYS A 257 -9.03 -9.50 5.47
C LYS A 257 -9.42 -8.20 6.20
N ARG A 258 -8.96 -7.04 5.71
CA ARG A 258 -9.31 -5.73 6.26
C ARG A 258 -10.50 -5.10 5.57
N ASN A 259 -10.93 -5.67 4.43
CA ASN A 259 -11.98 -5.11 3.59
C ASN A 259 -11.69 -3.66 3.15
N THR A 260 -10.43 -3.39 2.77
CA THR A 260 -9.92 -2.07 2.40
C THR A 260 -9.22 -2.10 1.04
N TYR A 261 -9.19 -0.95 0.38
CA TYR A 261 -8.41 -0.72 -0.83
C TYR A 261 -7.19 0.13 -0.51
N TYR A 262 -6.07 -0.18 -1.17
CA TYR A 262 -4.87 0.66 -1.21
C TYR A 262 -4.70 1.15 -2.63
N LEU A 263 -4.70 2.45 -2.82
CA LEU A 263 -4.59 3.11 -4.11
C LEU A 263 -3.34 3.96 -4.14
N GLY A 264 -2.36 3.53 -4.94
CA GLY A 264 -1.07 4.19 -5.12
C GLY A 264 -1.11 5.17 -6.29
N THR A 265 -0.58 6.37 -6.05
CA THR A 265 -0.53 7.47 -7.03
C THR A 265 0.89 7.75 -7.49
N GLN A 266 1.03 8.58 -8.52
CA GLN A 266 2.33 9.06 -9.01
C GLN A 266 2.96 10.12 -8.07
N LEU A 267 2.17 11.02 -7.49
CA LEU A 267 2.70 12.18 -6.77
C LEU A 267 2.16 12.34 -5.35
N SER A 268 1.12 11.60 -4.96
CA SER A 268 0.42 11.82 -3.69
C SER A 268 0.52 10.63 -2.71
N GLY A 269 1.37 9.63 -3.00
CA GLY A 269 1.52 8.47 -2.10
C GLY A 269 0.38 7.47 -2.21
N ILE A 270 -0.07 6.94 -1.08
CA ILE A 270 -1.04 5.85 -0.98
C ILE A 270 -2.25 6.30 -0.17
N TYR A 271 -3.44 6.08 -0.71
CA TYR A 271 -4.70 6.19 0.03
C TYR A 271 -5.17 4.80 0.44
N GLU A 272 -5.33 4.56 1.74
CA GLU A 272 -6.07 3.42 2.27
C GLU A 272 -7.51 3.84 2.49
N VAL A 273 -8.45 3.11 1.91
CA VAL A 273 -9.87 3.45 1.98
C VAL A 273 -10.74 2.23 2.29
N ASP A 274 -11.86 2.45 2.94
CA ASP A 274 -12.87 1.41 3.11
C ASP A 274 -13.66 1.15 1.81
N ILE A 275 -14.58 0.19 1.86
CA ILE A 275 -15.41 -0.16 0.69
C ILE A 275 -16.42 0.93 0.31
N GLN A 276 -16.65 1.92 1.15
CA GLN A 276 -17.46 3.10 0.86
C GLN A 276 -16.66 4.24 0.24
N GLY A 277 -15.32 4.15 0.29
CA GLY A 277 -14.41 5.19 -0.20
C GLY A 277 -14.10 6.26 0.85
N ASN A 278 -14.34 5.98 2.13
CA ASN A 278 -13.84 6.83 3.20
C ASN A 278 -12.34 6.59 3.37
N VAL A 279 -11.57 7.67 3.45
CA VAL A 279 -10.12 7.58 3.64
C VAL A 279 -9.83 7.22 5.10
N LEU A 280 -9.16 6.08 5.28
CA LEU A 280 -8.73 5.57 6.58
C LEU A 280 -7.33 6.05 6.93
N ASN A 281 -6.42 6.00 5.95
CA ASN A 281 -5.05 6.48 6.06
C ASN A 281 -4.59 7.11 4.74
N HIS A 282 -3.71 8.10 4.83
CA HIS A 282 -3.00 8.67 3.71
C HIS A 282 -1.49 8.64 4.00
N PHE A 283 -0.77 7.75 3.32
CA PHE A 283 0.69 7.59 3.46
C PHE A 283 1.39 8.37 2.36
N HIS A 284 2.24 9.31 2.73
CA HIS A 284 3.00 10.13 1.79
C HIS A 284 4.35 10.57 2.38
N ALA A 285 5.20 11.21 1.57
CA ALA A 285 6.56 11.52 1.95
C ALA A 285 6.67 12.50 3.14
N ALA A 286 5.66 13.33 3.38
CA ALA A 286 5.68 14.24 4.51
C ALA A 286 5.33 13.59 5.86
N ASN A 287 4.76 12.35 5.88
CA ASN A 287 4.34 11.73 7.13
C ASN A 287 4.88 10.32 7.39
N SER A 288 5.17 9.53 6.36
CA SER A 288 5.52 8.11 6.60
C SER A 288 6.36 7.46 5.51
N LEU A 289 6.20 7.82 4.25
CA LEU A 289 6.97 7.25 3.14
C LEU A 289 8.22 8.08 2.85
N GLN A 290 9.18 7.51 2.14
CA GLN A 290 10.33 8.26 1.63
C GLN A 290 10.13 8.82 0.21
N ASN A 291 9.07 8.40 -0.49
CA ASN A 291 8.73 8.87 -1.84
C ASN A 291 7.23 8.75 -2.09
N ASN A 292 6.67 9.66 -2.91
CA ASN A 292 5.24 9.69 -3.24
C ASN A 292 4.88 8.87 -4.49
N THR A 293 5.85 8.54 -5.33
CA THR A 293 5.60 7.79 -6.56
C THR A 293 5.52 6.30 -6.27
N ILE A 294 4.32 5.77 -6.26
CA ILE A 294 4.05 4.37 -5.93
C ILE A 294 3.99 3.56 -7.23
N LEU A 295 4.84 2.56 -7.38
CA LEU A 295 4.93 1.73 -8.57
C LEU A 295 4.22 0.38 -8.40
N SER A 296 4.27 -0.21 -7.21
CA SER A 296 3.57 -1.46 -6.90
C SER A 296 3.22 -1.55 -5.43
N LEU A 297 2.14 -2.26 -5.14
CA LEU A 297 1.65 -2.60 -3.81
C LEU A 297 1.45 -4.12 -3.75
N TYR A 298 1.79 -4.72 -2.61
CA TYR A 298 1.64 -6.16 -2.41
C TYR A 298 1.25 -6.46 -0.96
N GLU A 299 0.14 -7.19 -0.76
CA GLU A 299 -0.24 -7.72 0.55
C GLU A 299 0.49 -9.04 0.79
N ASP A 300 1.28 -9.11 1.86
CA ASP A 300 2.01 -10.32 2.23
C ASP A 300 1.13 -11.34 2.98
N GLN A 301 1.65 -12.53 3.22
CA GLN A 301 0.95 -13.61 3.93
C GLN A 301 0.58 -13.23 5.38
N GLN A 302 1.25 -12.23 5.96
CA GLN A 302 0.98 -11.70 7.29
C GLN A 302 -0.03 -10.55 7.27
N ASN A 303 -0.56 -10.20 6.09
CA ASN A 303 -1.48 -9.10 5.80
C ASN A 303 -0.88 -7.71 6.07
N ASN A 304 0.41 -7.55 5.91
CA ASN A 304 1.07 -6.26 5.84
C ASN A 304 1.26 -5.87 4.37
N ILE A 305 1.61 -4.61 4.12
CA ILE A 305 1.71 -4.09 2.76
C ILE A 305 3.16 -3.74 2.44
N TRP A 306 3.72 -4.41 1.44
CA TRP A 306 4.93 -3.98 0.79
C TRP A 306 4.63 -2.92 -0.27
N VAL A 307 5.49 -1.93 -0.35
CA VAL A 307 5.37 -0.78 -1.25
C VAL A 307 6.64 -0.64 -2.06
N ALA A 308 6.54 -0.75 -3.38
CA ALA A 308 7.63 -0.43 -4.30
C ALA A 308 7.44 1.00 -4.83
N MET A 309 8.50 1.79 -4.79
CA MET A 309 8.50 3.22 -5.13
C MET A 309 9.56 3.56 -6.17
N ASP A 310 9.43 4.73 -6.76
CA ASP A 310 10.49 5.29 -7.63
C ASP A 310 11.82 5.46 -6.86
N ARG A 311 11.74 5.67 -5.54
CA ARG A 311 12.90 5.70 -4.65
C ARG A 311 12.65 4.86 -3.41
N GLY A 312 13.29 3.67 -3.37
CA GLY A 312 13.27 2.79 -2.22
C GLY A 312 12.05 1.89 -2.14
N LEU A 313 11.93 1.26 -0.99
CA LEU A 313 10.85 0.35 -0.61
C LEU A 313 10.27 0.79 0.74
N ALA A 314 9.01 0.47 0.99
CA ALA A 314 8.44 0.60 2.33
C ALA A 314 7.64 -0.66 2.70
N TYR A 315 7.48 -0.86 4.00
CA TYR A 315 6.71 -1.95 4.58
C TYR A 315 5.76 -1.41 5.64
N ILE A 316 4.46 -1.47 5.39
CA ILE A 316 3.40 -0.99 6.27
C ILE A 316 2.92 -2.15 7.12
N ARG A 317 3.21 -2.12 8.42
CA ARG A 317 2.92 -3.20 9.37
C ARG A 317 1.64 -2.93 10.14
N TYR A 318 0.62 -3.74 9.89
CA TYR A 318 -0.67 -3.73 10.60
C TYR A 318 -0.71 -4.64 11.81
N THR A 319 0.15 -5.64 11.85
CA THR A 319 0.22 -6.61 12.95
C THR A 319 0.94 -6.09 14.20
N ASN A 320 1.48 -4.90 14.14
CA ASN A 320 2.17 -4.28 15.26
C ASN A 320 1.16 -3.51 16.14
N LYS A 321 1.20 -3.73 17.46
CA LYS A 321 0.43 -2.94 18.43
C LYS A 321 1.01 -1.53 18.67
N LEU A 322 2.16 -1.21 18.05
CA LEU A 322 2.80 0.09 18.14
C LEU A 322 2.31 0.99 17.00
N SER A 323 1.90 2.21 17.34
CA SER A 323 1.66 3.30 16.40
C SER A 323 2.88 4.21 16.36
N TYR A 324 3.25 4.66 15.17
CA TYR A 324 4.36 5.58 14.96
C TYR A 324 3.83 6.91 14.44
N TYR A 325 4.27 8.00 15.06
CA TYR A 325 3.88 9.35 14.68
C TYR A 325 5.12 10.16 14.28
N HIS A 326 5.04 10.83 13.14
CA HIS A 326 6.14 11.62 12.62
C HIS A 326 6.14 13.05 13.18
N THR A 327 7.32 13.67 13.28
CA THR A 327 7.50 15.04 13.81
C THR A 327 6.73 16.14 13.08
N THR A 328 6.31 15.90 11.83
CA THR A 328 5.50 16.84 11.05
C THR A 328 4.05 16.95 11.51
N GLU A 329 3.61 16.13 12.46
CA GLU A 329 2.21 16.03 12.89
C GLU A 329 1.90 16.82 14.18
N GLY A 330 2.71 17.82 14.55
CA GLY A 330 2.39 18.78 15.62
C GLY A 330 3.41 18.91 16.76
N ILE A 331 4.24 17.90 17.04
CA ILE A 331 5.33 17.99 18.00
C ILE A 331 6.66 17.83 17.25
N SER A 332 7.35 18.93 17.00
CA SER A 332 8.66 18.95 16.33
C SER A 332 9.83 18.80 17.34
N SER A 333 9.65 18.00 18.39
CA SER A 333 10.55 17.90 19.53
C SER A 333 10.83 16.44 19.90
N ALA A 334 12.00 16.17 20.48
CA ALA A 334 12.30 14.86 21.04
C ALA A 334 11.40 14.59 22.27
N VAL A 335 10.68 13.49 22.25
CA VAL A 335 9.80 13.03 23.34
C VAL A 335 10.62 12.16 24.31
N TYR A 336 10.55 12.46 25.60
CA TYR A 336 11.25 11.70 26.65
C TYR A 336 10.31 10.90 27.53
N THR A 337 9.10 11.39 27.75
CA THR A 337 8.14 10.79 28.69
C THR A 337 6.71 11.08 28.31
N ALA A 338 5.77 10.24 28.75
CA ALA A 338 4.34 10.47 28.61
C ALA A 338 3.60 9.90 29.82
N THR A 339 2.44 10.47 30.13
CA THR A 339 1.54 9.99 31.18
C THR A 339 0.09 10.37 30.90
N LEU A 340 -0.85 9.54 31.38
CA LEU A 340 -2.26 9.86 31.42
C LEU A 340 -2.63 10.34 32.81
N TRP A 341 -3.24 11.53 32.92
CA TRP A 341 -3.70 12.09 34.18
C TRP A 341 -4.93 12.96 33.93
N ASN A 342 -5.95 12.83 34.79
CA ASN A 342 -7.22 13.59 34.72
C ASN A 342 -7.80 13.68 33.28
N ASP A 343 -7.91 12.52 32.58
CA ASP A 343 -8.44 12.42 31.24
C ASP A 343 -7.60 13.08 30.13
N TYR A 344 -6.37 13.49 30.42
CA TYR A 344 -5.45 14.06 29.47
C TYR A 344 -4.19 13.21 29.31
N LEU A 345 -3.72 13.07 28.09
CA LEU A 345 -2.39 12.58 27.77
C LEU A 345 -1.42 13.77 27.81
N PHE A 346 -0.42 13.69 28.68
CA PHE A 346 0.69 14.62 28.76
C PHE A 346 1.93 14.00 28.11
N ILE A 347 2.64 14.78 27.29
CA ILE A 347 3.89 14.39 26.64
C ILE A 347 4.97 15.38 27.03
N GLY A 348 6.04 14.87 27.64
CA GLY A 348 7.22 15.64 28.02
C GLY A 348 8.28 15.57 26.93
N THR A 349 8.76 16.73 26.52
CA THR A 349 9.72 16.91 25.43
C THR A 349 10.96 17.69 25.87
N ASN A 350 11.92 17.85 24.94
CA ASN A 350 13.07 18.76 25.16
C ASN A 350 12.69 20.25 25.11
N GLN A 351 11.44 20.60 24.78
CA GLN A 351 10.97 22.00 24.69
C GLN A 351 9.90 22.35 25.74
N GLY A 352 9.30 21.34 26.40
CA GLY A 352 8.25 21.50 27.38
C GLY A 352 7.22 20.39 27.35
N VAL A 353 6.07 20.65 27.96
CA VAL A 353 4.94 19.72 28.04
C VAL A 353 3.88 20.05 26.99
N TYR A 354 3.46 19.02 26.27
CA TYR A 354 2.26 19.05 25.42
C TYR A 354 1.17 18.18 26.04
N PHE A 355 -0.09 18.52 25.80
CA PHE A 355 -1.21 17.75 26.30
C PHE A 355 -2.39 17.72 25.34
N VAL A 356 -3.20 16.66 25.44
CA VAL A 356 -4.43 16.46 24.67
C VAL A 356 -5.41 15.63 25.46
N HIS A 357 -6.73 15.88 25.28
CA HIS A 357 -7.76 15.09 25.94
C HIS A 357 -7.74 13.64 25.42
N LYS A 358 -7.90 12.64 26.31
CA LYS A 358 -7.76 11.20 25.99
C LYS A 358 -8.66 10.72 24.85
N GLU A 359 -9.85 11.32 24.66
CA GLU A 359 -10.72 10.93 23.56
C GLU A 359 -10.10 11.23 22.20
N LYS A 360 -9.31 12.30 22.09
CA LYS A 360 -8.60 12.66 20.87
C LYS A 360 -7.35 11.81 20.60
N THR A 361 -6.92 11.00 21.55
CA THR A 361 -5.78 10.08 21.34
C THR A 361 -6.09 8.95 20.36
N LYS A 362 -7.36 8.78 20.02
CA LYS A 362 -7.84 7.83 19.01
C LYS A 362 -7.89 8.43 17.60
N ASP A 363 -7.78 9.75 17.49
CA ASP A 363 -7.84 10.45 16.21
C ASP A 363 -6.48 10.38 15.50
N LEU A 364 -6.52 10.26 14.16
CA LEU A 364 -5.32 10.30 13.32
C LEU A 364 -4.54 11.62 13.45
N GLU A 365 -5.24 12.69 13.82
CA GLU A 365 -4.71 14.03 13.99
C GLU A 365 -4.40 14.38 15.46
N MET A 366 -4.17 13.37 16.31
CA MET A 366 -3.90 13.58 17.74
C MET A 366 -2.84 14.65 17.98
N PHE A 367 -1.71 14.57 17.28
CA PHE A 367 -0.58 15.49 17.48
C PHE A 367 -0.86 16.91 16.99
N SER A 368 -1.63 17.10 15.94
CA SER A 368 -2.04 18.43 15.49
C SER A 368 -3.04 19.10 16.46
N SER A 369 -3.73 18.28 17.26
CA SER A 369 -4.66 18.74 18.30
C SER A 369 -3.99 19.03 19.64
N MET A 370 -2.71 18.69 19.80
CA MET A 370 -1.99 18.90 21.07
C MET A 370 -1.75 20.37 21.34
N LYS A 371 -1.91 20.74 22.61
CA LYS A 371 -1.64 22.08 23.10
C LYS A 371 -0.35 22.10 23.92
N PHE A 372 0.43 23.13 23.74
CA PHE A 372 1.60 23.38 24.57
C PHE A 372 1.18 23.94 25.93
N LEU A 373 1.73 23.40 27.01
CA LEU A 373 1.49 23.87 28.39
C LEU A 373 2.48 24.98 28.73
N LYS A 374 2.01 26.22 28.75
CA LYS A 374 2.82 27.40 29.08
C LYS A 374 3.36 27.28 30.50
N GLY A 375 4.61 27.77 30.71
CA GLY A 375 5.31 27.67 31.96
C GLY A 375 6.13 26.39 32.14
N THR A 376 6.13 25.51 31.11
CA THR A 376 6.94 24.29 31.08
C THR A 376 8.05 24.34 30.03
N GLU A 377 8.47 25.52 29.61
CA GLU A 377 9.51 25.70 28.59
C GLU A 377 10.87 25.17 29.09
N GLY A 378 11.38 24.15 28.42
CA GLY A 378 12.63 23.45 28.70
C GLY A 378 12.49 21.92 28.66
N GLN A 379 13.49 21.22 29.16
CA GLN A 379 13.56 19.77 29.09
C GLN A 379 12.73 19.10 30.17
N VAL A 380 11.82 18.22 29.78
CA VAL A 380 10.99 17.40 30.67
C VAL A 380 11.49 15.97 30.65
N TRP A 381 12.08 15.53 31.76
CA TRP A 381 12.69 14.20 31.83
C TRP A 381 11.72 13.08 32.19
N ALA A 382 10.77 13.36 33.10
CA ALA A 382 9.83 12.38 33.59
C ALA A 382 8.58 13.03 34.17
N PHE A 383 7.47 12.28 34.17
CA PHE A 383 6.30 12.56 34.99
C PHE A 383 6.21 11.59 36.15
N LYS A 384 5.71 12.07 37.29
CA LYS A 384 5.36 11.27 38.46
C LYS A 384 3.99 11.66 38.98
N GLN A 385 3.15 10.66 39.22
CA GLN A 385 1.88 10.84 39.90
C GLN A 385 2.04 10.41 41.35
N ILE A 386 1.82 11.31 42.29
CA ILE A 386 1.96 11.09 43.74
C ILE A 386 0.70 11.65 44.39
N ASP A 387 -0.04 10.83 45.12
CA ASP A 387 -1.26 11.19 45.85
C ASP A 387 -2.31 11.93 44.96
N GLY A 388 -2.43 11.50 43.70
CA GLY A 388 -3.34 12.08 42.75
C GLY A 388 -2.88 13.38 42.07
N GLN A 389 -1.71 13.90 42.45
CA GLN A 389 -1.09 15.08 41.86
C GLN A 389 -0.10 14.69 40.76
N LEU A 390 0.06 15.53 39.75
CA LEU A 390 1.00 15.32 38.66
C LEU A 390 2.23 16.21 38.81
N PHE A 391 3.38 15.57 38.94
CA PHE A 391 4.68 16.24 38.98
C PHE A 391 5.46 16.01 37.69
N CYS A 392 6.10 17.08 37.22
CA CYS A 392 6.96 17.10 36.05
C CYS A 392 8.41 17.31 36.50
N CYS A 393 9.28 16.32 36.29
CA CYS A 393 10.72 16.43 36.53
C CYS A 393 11.32 17.21 35.34
N HIS A 394 11.71 18.44 35.59
CA HIS A 394 12.11 19.42 34.61
C HIS A 394 13.58 19.87 34.82
N ASN A 395 14.28 20.31 33.77
CA ASN A 395 15.65 20.81 33.91
C ASN A 395 15.78 22.09 34.79
N LYS A 396 14.67 22.75 35.11
CA LYS A 396 14.60 23.89 36.03
C LYS A 396 14.14 23.50 37.45
N GLY A 397 14.00 22.20 37.73
CA GLY A 397 13.52 21.70 39.02
C GLY A 397 12.26 20.87 38.91
N LEU A 398 11.54 20.73 40.01
CA LEU A 398 10.27 20.00 40.05
C LEU A 398 9.12 20.97 39.82
N LEU A 399 8.24 20.64 38.85
CA LEU A 399 7.02 21.40 38.57
C LEU A 399 5.80 20.56 38.95
N GLU A 400 4.84 21.11 39.64
CA GLU A 400 3.50 20.55 39.84
C GLU A 400 2.57 21.06 38.74
N ILE A 401 1.92 20.14 38.01
CA ILE A 401 0.87 20.47 37.04
C ILE A 401 -0.48 20.27 37.74
N ARG A 402 -1.25 21.34 37.89
CA ARG A 402 -2.55 21.32 38.55
C ARG A 402 -3.70 20.99 37.57
N PRO A 403 -4.89 20.56 38.09
CA PRO A 403 -6.03 20.23 37.26
C PRO A 403 -6.54 21.36 36.34
N ASP A 404 -6.28 22.62 36.71
CA ASP A 404 -6.59 23.83 35.93
C ASP A 404 -5.48 24.20 34.92
N PHE A 405 -4.48 23.31 34.74
CA PHE A 405 -3.28 23.52 33.92
C PHE A 405 -2.34 24.64 34.39
N SER A 406 -2.54 25.16 35.57
CA SER A 406 -1.54 26.06 36.20
C SER A 406 -0.31 25.27 36.65
N ILE A 407 0.86 25.95 36.61
CA ILE A 407 2.14 25.38 37.02
C ILE A 407 2.54 25.97 38.34
N HIS A 408 2.88 25.10 39.28
CA HIS A 408 3.46 25.50 40.58
C HIS A 408 4.85 24.86 40.69
N GLN A 409 5.82 25.65 41.13
CA GLN A 409 7.18 25.17 41.39
C GLN A 409 7.36 25.05 42.91
N PRO A 410 7.26 23.82 43.47
CA PRO A 410 7.29 23.64 44.92
C PRO A 410 8.69 23.79 45.50
N ILE A 411 9.74 23.64 44.67
CA ILE A 411 11.16 23.75 45.10
C ILE A 411 11.99 24.27 43.91
#